data_dcb56a845b2d0340bc500aac4f0b9773
#
_entry.id   dcb56a845b2d0340bc500aac4f0b9773
#
_cell.length_a   1.000
_cell.length_b   1.000
_cell.length_c   1.000
_cell.angle_alpha   90.00
_cell.angle_beta   90.00
_cell.angle_gamma   90.00
#
_symmetry.space_group_name_H-M   'P 1'
#
loop_
_entity.id
_entity.type
_entity.pdbx_description
1 polymer ?
#
loop_
_entity_poly.entity_id
_entity_poly.type
_entity_poly.pdbx_seq_one_letter_code
_entity_poly.pdbx_strand_id
1 'polypeptide(L)'
;MVYMDAKKTSYFVVVAAWLAVFCLFGYRSTFAILAGPMSQTMGWTGAQVSLGYSLMMSIYAITAFFSGMILDKWGTKPVYTIAAVFCMLGFYLTAKVESLYSYYAAYAIFAGIGTGMLWVSSTISIRKWFVGKYYAKMWGIAFAGAPMAQIVLSLGVKPMLVENAGQWRDAMTILGWISLVALLLAALLAKKNPEQYGLHAFGEVPPAKGTAAQQEYPWKIGEAFSTFPIWGSILAFLTSMVAEFLIWTQVVTYWTKDLKMTLDNATNLYIIIGIAGIFTMPLLGIVSDKLVVAMKNEIKARKTMLIFGPAVGAVACLLLMTMGPQST
;
A
#
# COMPACT_ATOMS: atom_id res chain seq x y z
N MET A 1 -8.97 -24.18 26.93
CA MET A 1 -9.03 -23.67 25.56
C MET A 1 -9.75 -22.33 25.62
N VAL A 2 -9.06 -21.21 25.48
CA VAL A 2 -9.68 -19.88 25.53
C VAL A 2 -10.54 -19.74 24.29
N TYR A 3 -11.86 -19.61 24.46
CA TYR A 3 -12.81 -19.36 23.38
C TYR A 3 -12.47 -18.00 22.78
N MET A 4 -11.71 -18.01 21.67
CA MET A 4 -11.36 -16.77 21.01
C MET A 4 -12.62 -16.20 20.38
N ASP A 5 -13.00 -14.99 20.79
CA ASP A 5 -14.10 -14.27 20.16
C ASP A 5 -13.78 -14.01 18.68
N ALA A 6 -14.56 -14.58 17.78
CA ALA A 6 -14.39 -14.45 16.33
C ALA A 6 -14.25 -12.98 15.91
N LYS A 7 -15.02 -12.11 16.55
CA LYS A 7 -15.00 -10.67 16.29
C LYS A 7 -13.66 -10.02 16.70
N LYS A 8 -13.14 -10.34 17.87
CA LYS A 8 -11.83 -9.79 18.31
C LYS A 8 -10.69 -10.29 17.44
N THR A 9 -10.70 -11.57 17.07
CA THR A 9 -9.65 -12.15 16.24
C THR A 9 -9.62 -11.55 14.85
N SER A 10 -10.77 -11.29 14.23
CA SER A 10 -10.84 -10.66 12.91
C SER A 10 -10.33 -9.21 12.93
N TYR A 11 -10.54 -8.45 14.01
CA TYR A 11 -9.99 -7.10 14.12
C TYR A 11 -8.45 -7.09 14.24
N PHE A 12 -7.82 -8.09 14.87
CA PHE A 12 -6.37 -8.20 14.86
C PHE A 12 -5.80 -8.33 13.45
N VAL A 13 -6.50 -9.03 12.55
CA VAL A 13 -6.10 -9.13 11.15
C VAL A 13 -6.20 -7.79 10.44
N VAL A 14 -7.23 -6.98 10.74
CA VAL A 14 -7.35 -5.62 10.17
C VAL A 14 -6.20 -4.72 10.65
N VAL A 15 -5.87 -4.76 11.94
CA VAL A 15 -4.75 -3.99 12.49
C VAL A 15 -3.41 -4.44 11.90
N ALA A 16 -3.20 -5.75 11.74
CA ALA A 16 -2.00 -6.29 11.10
C ALA A 16 -1.87 -5.82 9.64
N ALA A 17 -2.96 -5.86 8.88
CA ALA A 17 -2.99 -5.37 7.50
C ALA A 17 -2.79 -3.84 7.45
N TRP A 18 -3.36 -3.08 8.39
CA TRP A 18 -3.15 -1.64 8.51
C TRP A 18 -1.67 -1.29 8.74
N LEU A 19 -0.99 -1.97 9.66
CA LEU A 19 0.44 -1.79 9.90
C LEU A 19 1.28 -2.14 8.67
N ALA A 20 0.93 -3.21 7.96
CA ALA A 20 1.62 -3.60 6.74
C ALA A 20 1.43 -2.58 5.61
N VAL A 21 0.22 -2.06 5.43
CA VAL A 21 -0.09 -0.98 4.47
C VAL A 21 0.61 0.31 4.87
N PHE A 22 0.63 0.65 6.16
CA PHE A 22 1.37 1.80 6.69
C PHE A 22 2.86 1.73 6.30
N CYS A 23 3.53 0.59 6.52
CA CYS A 23 4.93 0.44 6.15
C CYS A 23 5.15 0.46 4.64
N LEU A 24 4.29 -0.21 3.86
CA LEU A 24 4.36 -0.21 2.40
C LEU A 24 4.30 1.19 1.82
N PHE A 25 3.30 1.97 2.22
CA PHE A 25 3.13 3.33 1.73
C PHE A 25 4.07 4.32 2.42
N GLY A 26 4.62 3.97 3.57
CA GLY A 26 5.71 4.70 4.20
C GLY A 26 6.93 4.83 3.30
N TYR A 27 7.34 3.76 2.61
CA TYR A 27 8.41 3.82 1.60
C TYR A 27 8.08 4.76 0.44
N ARG A 28 6.83 4.78 -0.01
CA ARG A 28 6.39 5.60 -1.14
C ARG A 28 6.30 7.08 -0.77
N SER A 29 5.65 7.40 0.34
CA SER A 29 5.46 8.77 0.77
C SER A 29 6.75 9.46 1.20
N THR A 30 7.63 8.74 1.91
CA THR A 30 8.91 9.29 2.33
C THR A 30 9.88 9.45 1.17
N PHE A 31 9.84 8.59 0.14
CA PHE A 31 10.62 8.77 -1.07
C PHE A 31 10.34 10.12 -1.74
N ALA A 32 9.07 10.54 -1.81
CA ALA A 32 8.70 11.83 -2.40
C ALA A 32 9.41 13.02 -1.74
N ILE A 33 9.66 12.93 -0.44
CA ILE A 33 10.30 13.99 0.36
C ILE A 33 11.83 13.83 0.37
N LEU A 34 12.33 12.61 0.43
CA LEU A 34 13.75 12.30 0.54
C LEU A 34 14.51 12.42 -0.79
N ALA A 35 13.82 12.22 -1.93
CA ALA A 35 14.47 12.21 -3.25
C ALA A 35 15.21 13.51 -3.58
N GLY A 36 14.66 14.67 -3.24
CA GLY A 36 15.29 15.97 -3.43
C GLY A 36 16.58 16.13 -2.61
N PRO A 37 16.53 16.01 -1.27
CA PRO A 37 17.70 16.00 -0.38
C PRO A 37 18.79 15.00 -0.77
N MET A 38 18.41 13.76 -1.13
CA MET A 38 19.37 12.76 -1.62
C MET A 38 20.08 13.21 -2.90
N SER A 39 19.31 13.70 -3.87
CA SER A 39 19.84 14.25 -5.13
C SER A 39 20.85 15.37 -4.87
N GLN A 40 20.51 16.30 -3.99
CA GLN A 40 21.32 17.46 -3.68
C GLN A 40 22.63 17.08 -2.96
N THR A 41 22.57 16.25 -1.93
CA THR A 41 23.72 15.92 -1.09
C THR A 41 24.69 14.93 -1.74
N MET A 42 24.18 14.03 -2.60
CA MET A 42 24.97 13.02 -3.28
C MET A 42 25.46 13.47 -4.66
N GLY A 43 25.02 14.63 -5.15
CA GLY A 43 25.32 15.11 -6.51
C GLY A 43 24.67 14.25 -7.60
N TRP A 44 23.64 13.49 -7.29
CA TRP A 44 22.92 12.65 -8.24
C TRP A 44 21.80 13.42 -8.93
N THR A 45 21.54 13.10 -10.19
CA THR A 45 20.38 13.66 -10.88
C THR A 45 19.08 13.08 -10.32
N GLY A 46 17.99 13.84 -10.42
CA GLY A 46 16.67 13.34 -10.02
C GLY A 46 16.26 12.05 -10.77
N ALA A 47 16.69 11.91 -12.04
CA ALA A 47 16.48 10.70 -12.83
C ALA A 47 17.22 9.49 -12.23
N GLN A 48 18.45 9.66 -11.77
CA GLN A 48 19.23 8.60 -11.12
C GLN A 48 18.59 8.17 -9.80
N VAL A 49 18.13 9.11 -8.98
CA VAL A 49 17.41 8.78 -7.73
C VAL A 49 16.09 8.05 -8.02
N SER A 50 15.33 8.54 -9.01
CA SER A 50 14.06 7.92 -9.40
C SER A 50 14.23 6.53 -10.03
N LEU A 51 15.36 6.28 -10.71
CA LEU A 51 15.68 4.94 -11.24
C LEU A 51 15.82 3.91 -10.11
N GLY A 52 16.40 4.28 -8.96
CA GLY A 52 16.45 3.40 -7.79
C GLY A 52 15.05 2.99 -7.31
N TYR A 53 14.10 3.92 -7.31
CA TYR A 53 12.70 3.62 -6.99
C TYR A 53 12.06 2.71 -8.05
N SER A 54 12.32 2.94 -9.34
CA SER A 54 11.79 2.10 -10.43
C SER A 54 12.32 0.67 -10.35
N LEU A 55 13.61 0.50 -10.03
CA LEU A 55 14.22 -0.82 -9.81
C LEU A 55 13.60 -1.52 -8.58
N MET A 56 13.39 -0.78 -7.49
CA MET A 56 12.68 -1.28 -6.31
C MET A 56 11.28 -1.77 -6.66
N MET A 57 10.52 -1.02 -7.48
CA MET A 57 9.18 -1.42 -7.92
C MET A 57 9.20 -2.65 -8.83
N SER A 58 10.25 -2.86 -9.61
CA SER A 58 10.41 -4.06 -10.43
C SER A 58 10.60 -5.31 -9.55
N ILE A 59 11.47 -5.22 -8.54
CA ILE A 59 11.67 -6.30 -7.57
C ILE A 59 10.43 -6.51 -6.70
N TYR A 60 9.74 -5.43 -6.30
CA TYR A 60 8.44 -5.48 -5.65
C TYR A 60 7.44 -6.34 -6.43
N ALA A 61 7.30 -6.13 -7.74
CA ALA A 61 6.35 -6.87 -8.56
C ALA A 61 6.66 -8.37 -8.61
N ILE A 62 7.93 -8.73 -8.76
CA ILE A 62 8.39 -10.12 -8.72
C ILE A 62 8.11 -10.73 -7.35
N THR A 63 8.47 -10.04 -6.28
CA THR A 63 8.29 -10.53 -4.91
C THR A 63 6.81 -10.66 -4.54
N ALA A 64 5.96 -9.75 -5.00
CA ALA A 64 4.52 -9.79 -4.77
C ALA A 64 3.89 -11.10 -5.29
N PHE A 65 4.35 -11.57 -6.45
CA PHE A 65 3.92 -12.86 -6.99
C PHE A 65 4.30 -14.02 -6.06
N PHE A 66 5.53 -14.09 -5.61
CA PHE A 66 5.99 -15.16 -4.71
C PHE A 66 5.40 -15.03 -3.30
N SER A 67 5.09 -13.83 -2.84
CA SER A 67 4.51 -13.60 -1.52
C SER A 67 3.16 -14.30 -1.34
N GLY A 68 2.34 -14.36 -2.41
CA GLY A 68 1.09 -15.13 -2.41
C GLY A 68 1.31 -16.61 -2.17
N MET A 69 2.30 -17.21 -2.83
CA MET A 69 2.65 -18.63 -2.65
C MET A 69 3.13 -18.93 -1.22
N ILE A 70 3.96 -18.06 -0.66
CA ILE A 70 4.44 -18.16 0.72
C ILE A 70 3.28 -18.06 1.71
N LEU A 71 2.38 -17.11 1.46
CA LEU A 71 1.20 -16.90 2.29
C LEU A 71 0.26 -18.11 2.31
N ASP A 72 0.01 -18.71 1.16
CA ASP A 72 -0.87 -19.89 1.08
C ASP A 72 -0.27 -21.09 1.82
N LYS A 73 1.02 -21.31 1.70
CA LYS A 73 1.70 -22.43 2.36
C LYS A 73 1.87 -22.21 3.87
N TRP A 74 2.39 -21.06 4.28
CA TRP A 74 2.83 -20.82 5.66
C TRP A 74 1.99 -19.78 6.41
N GLY A 75 1.14 -19.03 5.72
CA GLY A 75 0.28 -18.00 6.29
C GLY A 75 0.93 -16.62 6.34
N THR A 76 0.22 -15.67 6.93
CA THR A 76 0.57 -14.24 6.92
C THR A 76 1.75 -13.91 7.84
N LYS A 77 1.90 -14.60 8.98
CA LYS A 77 2.93 -14.31 9.99
C LYS A 77 4.36 -14.35 9.43
N PRO A 78 4.83 -15.44 8.77
CA PRO A 78 6.19 -15.46 8.21
C PRO A 78 6.40 -14.43 7.11
N VAL A 79 5.38 -14.14 6.30
CA VAL A 79 5.46 -13.10 5.26
C VAL A 79 5.77 -11.73 5.88
N TYR A 80 5.04 -11.33 6.92
CA TYR A 80 5.28 -10.06 7.60
C TYR A 80 6.61 -10.04 8.37
N THR A 81 7.05 -11.19 8.91
CA THR A 81 8.36 -11.27 9.59
C THR A 81 9.51 -11.07 8.59
N ILE A 82 9.46 -11.73 7.43
CA ILE A 82 10.47 -11.55 6.38
C ILE A 82 10.43 -10.10 5.87
N ALA A 83 9.24 -9.58 5.61
CA ALA A 83 9.05 -8.19 5.19
C ALA A 83 9.66 -7.19 6.20
N ALA A 84 9.50 -7.43 7.51
CA ALA A 84 10.05 -6.59 8.57
C ALA A 84 11.57 -6.44 8.45
N VAL A 85 12.27 -7.57 8.29
CA VAL A 85 13.73 -7.59 8.14
C VAL A 85 14.16 -6.90 6.85
N PHE A 86 13.53 -7.22 5.73
CA PHE A 86 13.90 -6.67 4.43
C PHE A 86 13.56 -5.18 4.31
N CYS A 87 12.44 -4.71 4.85
CA CYS A 87 12.11 -3.28 4.88
C CYS A 87 13.12 -2.51 5.75
N MET A 88 13.44 -3.02 6.92
CA MET A 88 14.47 -2.41 7.79
C MET A 88 15.81 -2.32 7.08
N LEU A 89 16.27 -3.42 6.49
CA LEU A 89 17.53 -3.46 5.75
C LEU A 89 17.51 -2.50 4.54
N GLY A 90 16.39 -2.40 3.83
CA GLY A 90 16.21 -1.51 2.71
C GLY A 90 16.45 -0.04 3.07
N PHE A 91 15.83 0.42 4.16
CA PHE A 91 16.08 1.77 4.67
C PHE A 91 17.48 1.94 5.26
N TYR A 92 17.89 1.03 6.14
CA TYR A 92 19.16 1.12 6.86
C TYR A 92 20.38 1.08 5.93
N LEU A 93 20.42 0.12 5.00
CA LEU A 93 21.51 0.02 4.05
C LEU A 93 21.53 1.22 3.08
N THR A 94 20.37 1.72 2.65
CA THR A 94 20.28 2.93 1.85
C THR A 94 20.86 4.14 2.59
N ALA A 95 20.69 4.23 3.90
CA ALA A 95 21.31 5.28 4.69
C ALA A 95 22.85 5.24 4.69
N LYS A 96 23.47 4.12 4.36
CA LYS A 96 24.92 3.89 4.37
C LYS A 96 25.57 3.93 2.99
N VAL A 97 24.80 4.16 1.93
CA VAL A 97 25.35 4.16 0.56
C VAL A 97 26.26 5.35 0.32
N GLU A 98 27.33 5.11 -0.46
CA GLU A 98 28.29 6.13 -0.89
C GLU A 98 28.32 6.29 -2.42
N SER A 99 27.75 5.33 -3.15
CA SER A 99 27.72 5.32 -4.60
C SER A 99 26.33 5.01 -5.14
N LEU A 100 26.10 5.40 -6.40
CA LEU A 100 24.86 5.15 -7.10
C LEU A 100 24.57 3.63 -7.23
N TYR A 101 25.59 2.83 -7.45
CA TYR A 101 25.43 1.37 -7.55
C TYR A 101 25.05 0.74 -6.22
N SER A 102 25.68 1.17 -5.11
CA SER A 102 25.30 0.70 -3.77
C SER A 102 23.88 1.13 -3.39
N TYR A 103 23.45 2.34 -3.81
CA TYR A 103 22.06 2.78 -3.65
C TYR A 103 21.08 1.88 -4.41
N TYR A 104 21.35 1.57 -5.67
CA TYR A 104 20.48 0.69 -6.46
C TYR A 104 20.40 -0.71 -5.85
N ALA A 105 21.53 -1.28 -5.44
CA ALA A 105 21.55 -2.58 -4.80
C ALA A 105 20.78 -2.58 -3.46
N ALA A 106 21.07 -1.64 -2.56
CA ALA A 106 20.46 -1.57 -1.24
C ALA A 106 18.94 -1.30 -1.34
N TYR A 107 18.57 -0.23 -2.05
CA TYR A 107 17.19 0.21 -2.12
C TYR A 107 16.32 -0.72 -2.97
N ALA A 108 16.80 -1.13 -4.16
CA ALA A 108 15.99 -1.97 -5.04
C ALA A 108 15.79 -3.39 -4.47
N ILE A 109 16.87 -4.03 -4.02
CA ILE A 109 16.77 -5.45 -3.58
C ILE A 109 16.02 -5.54 -2.25
N PHE A 110 16.53 -4.88 -1.21
CA PHE A 110 15.98 -5.07 0.12
C PHE A 110 14.59 -4.41 0.28
N ALA A 111 14.43 -3.15 -0.13
CA ALA A 111 13.13 -2.51 -0.05
C ALA A 111 12.11 -3.13 -1.02
N GLY A 112 12.55 -3.57 -2.22
CA GLY A 112 11.69 -4.25 -3.18
C GLY A 112 11.16 -5.58 -2.66
N ILE A 113 12.03 -6.42 -2.07
CA ILE A 113 11.60 -7.68 -1.43
C ILE A 113 10.69 -7.40 -0.24
N GLY A 114 11.09 -6.51 0.66
CA GLY A 114 10.30 -6.19 1.85
C GLY A 114 8.90 -5.67 1.52
N THR A 115 8.82 -4.65 0.70
CA THR A 115 7.54 -4.02 0.33
C THR A 115 6.68 -4.90 -0.57
N GLY A 116 7.29 -5.71 -1.46
CA GLY A 116 6.59 -6.64 -2.34
C GLY A 116 5.77 -7.71 -1.60
N MET A 117 6.16 -8.02 -0.36
CA MET A 117 5.43 -8.98 0.47
C MET A 117 4.17 -8.39 1.12
N LEU A 118 3.99 -7.07 1.16
CA LEU A 118 3.00 -6.44 2.02
C LEU A 118 1.61 -6.30 1.39
N TRP A 119 1.52 -5.93 0.11
CA TRP A 119 0.23 -5.65 -0.54
C TRP A 119 -0.64 -6.91 -0.68
N VAL A 120 -0.10 -7.92 -1.35
CA VAL A 120 -0.82 -9.16 -1.64
C VAL A 120 -1.22 -9.87 -0.35
N SER A 121 -0.31 -9.97 0.61
CA SER A 121 -0.58 -10.64 1.89
C SER A 121 -1.63 -9.90 2.72
N SER A 122 -1.65 -8.57 2.73
CA SER A 122 -2.66 -7.79 3.44
C SER A 122 -4.05 -7.94 2.80
N THR A 123 -4.12 -7.85 1.48
CA THR A 123 -5.38 -7.99 0.72
C THR A 123 -6.00 -9.37 0.91
N ILE A 124 -5.19 -10.42 0.74
CA ILE A 124 -5.66 -11.81 0.91
C ILE A 124 -6.08 -12.07 2.36
N SER A 125 -5.31 -11.58 3.34
CA SER A 125 -5.67 -11.76 4.76
C SER A 125 -7.02 -11.14 5.08
N ILE A 126 -7.30 -9.92 4.67
CA ILE A 126 -8.60 -9.28 4.87
C ILE A 126 -9.71 -10.08 4.16
N ARG A 127 -9.47 -10.54 2.92
CA ARG A 127 -10.45 -11.29 2.15
C ARG A 127 -10.80 -12.65 2.78
N LYS A 128 -9.83 -13.31 3.42
CA LYS A 128 -10.06 -14.59 4.13
C LYS A 128 -10.90 -14.42 5.41
N TRP A 129 -10.83 -13.24 6.05
CA TRP A 129 -11.53 -12.99 7.31
C TRP A 129 -12.83 -12.19 7.15
N PHE A 130 -13.02 -11.47 6.02
CA PHE A 130 -14.22 -10.66 5.76
C PHE A 130 -14.71 -10.88 4.35
N VAL A 131 -16.01 -11.20 4.20
CA VAL A 131 -16.62 -11.49 2.91
C VAL A 131 -17.88 -10.67 2.66
N GLY A 132 -18.32 -10.59 1.42
CA GLY A 132 -19.53 -9.91 1.00
C GLY A 132 -19.55 -8.43 1.39
N LYS A 133 -20.61 -8.02 2.09
CA LYS A 133 -20.85 -6.62 2.49
C LYS A 133 -19.91 -6.06 3.55
N TYR A 134 -18.97 -6.82 4.07
CA TYR A 134 -18.03 -6.34 5.10
C TYR A 134 -16.61 -6.18 4.56
N TYR A 135 -16.30 -6.74 3.40
CA TYR A 135 -14.95 -6.77 2.86
C TYR A 135 -14.39 -5.38 2.55
N ALA A 136 -15.12 -4.56 1.77
CA ALA A 136 -14.59 -3.29 1.31
C ALA A 136 -14.44 -2.27 2.46
N LYS A 137 -15.36 -2.29 3.43
CA LYS A 137 -15.24 -1.48 4.64
C LYS A 137 -13.97 -1.82 5.41
N MET A 138 -13.70 -3.10 5.66
CA MET A 138 -12.53 -3.52 6.44
C MET A 138 -11.24 -3.32 5.66
N TRP A 139 -11.26 -3.52 4.35
CA TRP A 139 -10.15 -3.16 3.50
C TRP A 139 -9.89 -1.65 3.49
N GLY A 140 -10.92 -0.81 3.39
CA GLY A 140 -10.80 0.64 3.48
C GLY A 140 -10.19 1.11 4.80
N ILE A 141 -10.56 0.49 5.93
CA ILE A 141 -9.95 0.74 7.25
C ILE A 141 -8.47 0.34 7.25
N ALA A 142 -8.13 -0.84 6.73
CA ALA A 142 -6.74 -1.28 6.62
C ALA A 142 -5.93 -0.37 5.68
N PHE A 143 -6.53 0.08 4.57
CA PHE A 143 -5.88 0.95 3.61
C PHE A 143 -5.70 2.39 4.11
N ALA A 144 -6.46 2.84 5.12
CA ALA A 144 -6.21 4.12 5.78
C ALA A 144 -4.81 4.20 6.44
N GLY A 145 -4.11 3.08 6.60
CA GLY A 145 -2.67 3.05 6.92
C GLY A 145 -1.79 3.80 5.92
N ALA A 146 -2.17 3.85 4.63
CA ALA A 146 -1.43 4.55 3.60
C ALA A 146 -1.38 6.08 3.81
N PRO A 147 -2.52 6.79 3.88
CA PRO A 147 -2.50 8.22 4.18
C PRO A 147 -1.98 8.52 5.60
N MET A 148 -2.16 7.63 6.56
CA MET A 148 -1.56 7.80 7.89
C MET A 148 -0.04 7.77 7.83
N ALA A 149 0.55 6.87 7.04
CA ALA A 149 2.00 6.84 6.81
C ALA A 149 2.48 8.14 6.16
N GLN A 150 1.75 8.63 5.17
CA GLN A 150 2.05 9.90 4.51
C GLN A 150 2.10 11.06 5.51
N ILE A 151 1.17 11.15 6.45
CA ILE A 151 1.13 12.20 7.45
C ILE A 151 2.23 12.01 8.51
N VAL A 152 2.20 10.88 9.20
CA VAL A 152 3.04 10.64 10.39
C VAL A 152 4.52 10.65 10.01
N LEU A 153 4.88 9.95 8.93
CA LEU A 153 6.29 9.87 8.53
C LEU A 153 6.78 11.17 7.89
N SER A 154 5.93 11.88 7.14
CA SER A 154 6.29 13.19 6.59
C SER A 154 6.50 14.21 7.70
N LEU A 155 5.63 14.26 8.71
CA LEU A 155 5.81 15.12 9.87
C LEU A 155 7.07 14.79 10.66
N GLY A 156 7.41 13.49 10.78
CA GLY A 156 8.62 13.06 11.50
C GLY A 156 9.92 13.37 10.76
N VAL A 157 9.92 13.26 9.44
CA VAL A 157 11.11 13.44 8.60
C VAL A 157 11.33 14.90 8.19
N LYS A 158 10.26 15.66 7.98
CA LYS A 158 10.29 17.05 7.50
C LYS A 158 11.23 17.97 8.29
N PRO A 159 11.19 18.06 9.64
CA PRO A 159 12.07 18.96 10.39
C PRO A 159 13.55 18.69 10.11
N MET A 160 13.93 17.41 10.08
CA MET A 160 15.30 16.99 9.82
C MET A 160 15.81 17.48 8.46
N LEU A 161 14.97 17.36 7.42
CA LEU A 161 15.35 17.70 6.04
C LEU A 161 15.31 19.20 5.75
N VAL A 162 14.45 19.94 6.44
CA VAL A 162 14.37 21.42 6.31
C VAL A 162 15.56 22.09 6.95
N GLU A 163 16.00 21.59 8.11
CA GLU A 163 17.19 22.10 8.80
C GLU A 163 18.49 21.74 8.06
N ASN A 164 18.63 20.50 7.63
CA ASN A 164 19.80 20.02 6.94
C ASN A 164 19.45 18.86 5.98
N ALA A 165 19.56 19.10 4.68
CA ALA A 165 19.32 18.07 3.67
C ALA A 165 20.18 16.80 3.86
N GLY A 166 21.37 16.92 4.45
CA GLY A 166 22.24 15.76 4.77
C GLY A 166 21.67 14.78 5.77
N GLN A 167 20.71 15.19 6.60
CA GLN A 167 20.04 14.32 7.58
C GLN A 167 19.10 13.28 6.96
N TRP A 168 18.99 13.21 5.64
CA TRP A 168 18.22 12.14 4.99
C TRP A 168 18.70 10.73 5.38
N ARG A 169 19.98 10.57 5.72
CA ARG A 169 20.55 9.29 6.18
C ARG A 169 20.02 8.89 7.54
N ASP A 170 19.93 9.83 8.46
CA ASP A 170 19.37 9.60 9.79
C ASP A 170 17.87 9.34 9.72
N ALA A 171 17.17 10.11 8.89
CA ALA A 171 15.74 9.87 8.59
C ALA A 171 15.51 8.46 8.05
N MET A 172 16.29 8.00 7.08
CA MET A 172 16.23 6.63 6.56
C MET A 172 16.47 5.59 7.67
N THR A 173 17.44 5.80 8.52
CA THR A 173 17.75 4.87 9.64
C THR A 173 16.56 4.77 10.59
N ILE A 174 15.98 5.89 10.99
CA ILE A 174 14.79 5.93 11.87
C ILE A 174 13.60 5.22 11.20
N LEU A 175 13.34 5.49 9.92
CA LEU A 175 12.28 4.84 9.15
C LEU A 175 12.46 3.31 9.07
N GLY A 176 13.72 2.86 8.99
CA GLY A 176 14.04 1.43 9.03
C GLY A 176 13.61 0.77 10.34
N TRP A 177 13.93 1.38 11.48
CA TRP A 177 13.53 0.88 12.78
C TRP A 177 12.01 0.94 13.00
N ILE A 178 11.34 2.01 12.58
CA ILE A 178 9.87 2.11 12.62
C ILE A 178 9.25 0.97 11.83
N SER A 179 9.75 0.69 10.62
CA SER A 179 9.25 -0.39 9.77
C SER A 179 9.43 -1.76 10.40
N LEU A 180 10.61 -2.01 11.03
CA LEU A 180 10.88 -3.26 11.73
C LEU A 180 9.87 -3.49 12.86
N VAL A 181 9.71 -2.52 13.75
CA VAL A 181 8.82 -2.64 14.91
C VAL A 181 7.37 -2.81 14.45
N ALA A 182 6.89 -1.98 13.53
CA ALA A 182 5.51 -2.03 13.04
C ALA A 182 5.20 -3.36 12.36
N LEU A 183 6.09 -3.88 11.52
CA LEU A 183 5.87 -5.15 10.82
C LEU A 183 6.04 -6.38 11.72
N LEU A 184 6.90 -6.34 12.73
CA LEU A 184 6.94 -7.40 13.76
C LEU A 184 5.66 -7.41 14.58
N LEU A 185 5.10 -6.26 14.94
CA LEU A 185 3.78 -6.18 15.58
C LEU A 185 2.69 -6.72 14.64
N ALA A 186 2.72 -6.37 13.35
CA ALA A 186 1.82 -6.93 12.36
C ALA A 186 1.93 -8.47 12.30
N ALA A 187 3.15 -9.02 12.33
CA ALA A 187 3.39 -10.46 12.33
C ALA A 187 2.83 -11.15 13.58
N LEU A 188 2.94 -10.50 14.75
CA LEU A 188 2.36 -11.02 16.00
C LEU A 188 0.82 -11.06 15.96
N LEU A 189 0.19 -10.04 15.38
CA LEU A 189 -1.26 -9.95 15.25
C LEU A 189 -1.82 -10.78 14.08
N ALA A 190 -0.98 -11.13 13.11
CA ALA A 190 -1.38 -11.86 11.91
C ALA A 190 -1.95 -13.24 12.23
N LYS A 191 -3.06 -13.56 11.57
CA LYS A 191 -3.74 -14.87 11.64
C LYS A 191 -3.88 -15.43 10.22
N LYS A 192 -3.74 -16.75 10.07
CA LYS A 192 -3.76 -17.38 8.74
C LYS A 192 -5.18 -17.44 8.17
N ASN A 193 -6.01 -18.32 8.69
CA ASN A 193 -7.37 -18.55 8.22
C ASN A 193 -8.31 -18.67 9.40
N PRO A 194 -9.61 -18.25 9.30
CA PRO A 194 -10.59 -18.41 10.35
C PRO A 194 -10.78 -19.87 10.78
N GLU A 195 -10.80 -20.80 9.82
CA GLU A 195 -11.11 -22.23 10.03
C GLU A 195 -10.09 -22.89 10.99
N GLN A 196 -8.84 -22.45 10.99
CA GLN A 196 -7.81 -22.96 11.91
C GLN A 196 -8.11 -22.65 13.40
N TYR A 197 -8.98 -21.69 13.63
CA TYR A 197 -9.44 -21.30 14.96
C TYR A 197 -10.86 -21.78 15.26
N GLY A 198 -11.45 -22.63 14.38
CA GLY A 198 -12.84 -23.05 14.48
C GLY A 198 -13.84 -21.91 14.26
N LEU A 199 -13.44 -20.88 13.49
CA LEU A 199 -14.21 -19.69 13.19
C LEU A 199 -14.60 -19.65 11.71
N HIS A 200 -15.66 -18.93 11.39
CA HIS A 200 -16.06 -18.60 10.02
C HIS A 200 -15.66 -17.18 9.66
N ALA A 201 -15.52 -16.91 8.36
CA ALA A 201 -15.27 -15.55 7.88
C ALA A 201 -16.45 -14.63 8.26
N PHE A 202 -16.14 -13.40 8.65
CA PHE A 202 -17.17 -12.44 9.04
C PHE A 202 -18.00 -12.02 7.82
N GLY A 203 -19.31 -12.31 7.86
CA GLY A 203 -20.24 -12.09 6.76
C GLY A 203 -20.47 -13.33 5.87
N GLU A 204 -19.86 -14.45 6.20
CA GLU A 204 -20.15 -15.73 5.55
C GLU A 204 -21.59 -16.15 5.89
N VAL A 205 -22.35 -16.48 4.86
CA VAL A 205 -23.69 -17.07 5.01
C VAL A 205 -23.50 -18.58 4.97
N PRO A 206 -23.77 -19.31 6.06
CA PRO A 206 -23.68 -20.77 6.04
C PRO A 206 -24.53 -21.34 4.91
N PRO A 207 -24.07 -22.34 4.16
CA PRO A 207 -24.87 -22.98 3.13
C PRO A 207 -26.15 -23.52 3.77
N ALA A 208 -27.27 -23.31 3.11
CA ALA A 208 -28.54 -23.88 3.57
C ALA A 208 -28.41 -25.42 3.73
N LYS A 209 -28.96 -25.98 4.82
CA LYS A 209 -28.89 -27.41 5.06
C LYS A 209 -29.39 -28.17 3.81
N GLY A 210 -28.50 -28.94 3.18
CA GLY A 210 -28.79 -29.72 1.99
C GLY A 210 -28.26 -29.17 0.67
N THR A 211 -27.70 -27.97 0.62
CA THR A 211 -26.94 -27.47 -0.55
C THR A 211 -25.45 -27.79 -0.36
N ALA A 212 -24.91 -28.59 -1.27
CA ALA A 212 -23.45 -28.78 -1.33
C ALA A 212 -22.78 -27.41 -1.42
N ALA A 213 -21.76 -27.16 -0.61
CA ALA A 213 -20.93 -25.97 -0.76
C ALA A 213 -20.48 -25.90 -2.22
N GLN A 214 -20.73 -24.78 -2.90
CA GLN A 214 -20.22 -24.57 -4.24
C GLN A 214 -18.70 -24.71 -4.15
N GLN A 215 -18.18 -25.84 -4.63
CA GLN A 215 -16.73 -26.02 -4.77
C GLN A 215 -16.24 -24.93 -5.68
N GLU A 216 -15.35 -24.08 -5.17
CA GLU A 216 -14.64 -23.11 -6.01
C GLU A 216 -13.93 -23.89 -7.12
N TYR A 217 -14.15 -23.49 -8.37
CA TYR A 217 -13.48 -24.10 -9.51
C TYR A 217 -11.96 -23.93 -9.34
N PRO A 218 -11.18 -25.02 -9.37
CA PRO A 218 -9.73 -24.96 -9.15
C PRO A 218 -9.02 -24.41 -10.40
N TRP A 219 -9.04 -23.09 -10.57
CA TRP A 219 -8.42 -22.42 -11.69
C TRP A 219 -6.93 -22.73 -11.81
N LYS A 220 -6.51 -23.19 -12.97
CA LYS A 220 -5.09 -23.23 -13.35
C LYS A 220 -4.67 -21.84 -13.85
N ILE A 221 -3.42 -21.46 -13.58
CA ILE A 221 -2.90 -20.15 -13.97
C ILE A 221 -3.08 -19.88 -15.48
N GLY A 222 -2.74 -20.87 -16.33
CA GLY A 222 -2.91 -20.74 -17.78
C GLY A 222 -4.37 -20.53 -18.21
N GLU A 223 -5.31 -21.23 -17.59
CA GLU A 223 -6.75 -21.08 -17.87
C GLU A 223 -7.24 -19.67 -17.44
N ALA A 224 -6.79 -19.17 -16.29
CA ALA A 224 -7.14 -17.84 -15.83
C ALA A 224 -6.65 -16.75 -16.79
N PHE A 225 -5.40 -16.84 -17.25
CA PHE A 225 -4.83 -15.89 -18.22
C PHE A 225 -5.42 -15.99 -19.64
N SER A 226 -6.15 -17.04 -19.97
CA SER A 226 -6.89 -17.14 -21.24
C SER A 226 -8.22 -16.40 -21.21
N THR A 227 -8.66 -15.89 -20.05
CA THR A 227 -9.96 -15.24 -19.89
C THR A 227 -9.88 -13.71 -19.97
N PHE A 228 -10.85 -13.09 -20.67
CA PHE A 228 -10.96 -11.63 -20.80
C PHE A 228 -11.07 -10.90 -19.44
N PRO A 229 -11.81 -11.39 -18.41
CA PRO A 229 -11.89 -10.72 -17.12
C PRO A 229 -10.54 -10.49 -16.42
N ILE A 230 -9.58 -11.38 -16.59
CA ILE A 230 -8.23 -11.21 -16.01
C ILE A 230 -7.53 -10.03 -16.68
N TRP A 231 -7.50 -9.99 -18.01
CA TRP A 231 -6.85 -8.89 -18.73
C TRP A 231 -7.55 -7.55 -18.53
N GLY A 232 -8.88 -7.55 -18.48
CA GLY A 232 -9.66 -6.35 -18.16
C GLY A 232 -9.33 -5.80 -16.77
N SER A 233 -9.16 -6.68 -15.78
CA SER A 233 -8.77 -6.30 -14.42
C SER A 233 -7.33 -5.78 -14.36
N ILE A 234 -6.40 -6.41 -15.06
CA ILE A 234 -4.99 -5.97 -15.15
C ILE A 234 -4.92 -4.59 -15.78
N LEU A 235 -5.61 -4.35 -16.90
CA LEU A 235 -5.61 -3.05 -17.58
C LEU A 235 -6.24 -1.94 -16.70
N ALA A 236 -7.36 -2.22 -16.08
CA ALA A 236 -8.04 -1.27 -15.20
C ALA A 236 -7.15 -0.91 -13.99
N PHE A 237 -6.46 -1.89 -13.41
CA PHE A 237 -5.51 -1.66 -12.32
C PHE A 237 -4.30 -0.86 -12.78
N LEU A 238 -3.70 -1.22 -13.91
CA LEU A 238 -2.54 -0.53 -14.49
C LEU A 238 -2.83 0.95 -14.74
N THR A 239 -3.94 1.26 -15.41
CA THR A 239 -4.30 2.66 -15.73
C THR A 239 -4.58 3.49 -14.48
N SER A 240 -5.23 2.90 -13.47
CA SER A 240 -5.48 3.57 -12.19
C SER A 240 -4.18 3.83 -11.43
N MET A 241 -3.26 2.87 -11.42
CA MET A 241 -2.00 2.96 -10.68
C MET A 241 -1.03 3.98 -11.28
N VAL A 242 -1.01 4.16 -12.60
CA VAL A 242 -0.12 5.16 -13.23
C VAL A 242 -0.36 6.56 -12.65
N ALA A 243 -1.61 7.01 -12.58
CA ALA A 243 -1.96 8.32 -12.04
C ALA A 243 -1.65 8.41 -10.53
N GLU A 244 -1.99 7.36 -9.76
CA GLU A 244 -1.74 7.30 -8.32
C GLU A 244 -0.25 7.40 -8.00
N PHE A 245 0.58 6.60 -8.67
CA PHE A 245 2.02 6.59 -8.42
C PHE A 245 2.71 7.89 -8.80
N LEU A 246 2.29 8.58 -9.85
CA LEU A 246 2.80 9.90 -10.21
C LEU A 246 2.58 10.90 -9.05
N ILE A 247 1.38 10.93 -8.50
CA ILE A 247 1.07 11.82 -7.37
C ILE A 247 1.89 11.41 -6.13
N TRP A 248 1.86 10.15 -5.74
CA TRP A 248 2.52 9.68 -4.53
C TRP A 248 4.04 9.83 -4.52
N THR A 249 4.69 9.81 -5.67
CA THR A 249 6.15 9.81 -5.76
C THR A 249 6.75 11.11 -6.31
N GLN A 250 6.02 11.83 -7.16
CA GLN A 250 6.57 12.95 -7.91
C GLN A 250 5.96 14.32 -7.57
N VAL A 251 4.80 14.35 -6.90
CA VAL A 251 4.08 15.62 -6.68
C VAL A 251 4.90 16.63 -5.87
N VAL A 252 5.61 16.21 -4.83
CA VAL A 252 6.46 17.10 -4.02
C VAL A 252 7.63 17.63 -4.85
N THR A 253 8.21 16.78 -5.71
CA THR A 253 9.28 17.17 -6.63
C THR A 253 8.79 18.20 -7.66
N TYR A 254 7.59 18.01 -8.21
CA TYR A 254 6.94 18.95 -9.11
C TYR A 254 6.70 20.30 -8.42
N TRP A 255 6.12 20.31 -7.23
CA TRP A 255 5.87 21.56 -6.51
C TRP A 255 7.16 22.32 -6.17
N THR A 256 8.20 21.61 -5.78
CA THR A 256 9.48 22.28 -5.42
C THR A 256 10.30 22.70 -6.63
N LYS A 257 10.37 21.90 -7.69
CA LYS A 257 11.20 22.19 -8.87
C LYS A 257 10.51 23.09 -9.89
N ASP A 258 9.27 22.79 -10.23
CA ASP A 258 8.54 23.47 -11.31
C ASP A 258 7.76 24.68 -10.80
N LEU A 259 7.03 24.55 -9.69
CA LEU A 259 6.29 25.64 -9.07
C LEU A 259 7.12 26.48 -8.08
N LYS A 260 8.39 26.11 -7.85
CA LYS A 260 9.34 26.86 -6.98
C LYS A 260 8.87 27.01 -5.52
N MET A 261 8.01 26.12 -5.06
CA MET A 261 7.58 26.10 -3.66
C MET A 261 8.74 25.67 -2.75
N THR A 262 8.73 26.17 -1.52
CA THR A 262 9.63 25.65 -0.48
C THR A 262 9.30 24.19 -0.16
N LEU A 263 10.28 23.40 0.25
CA LEU A 263 10.06 22.01 0.68
C LEU A 263 9.04 21.95 1.84
N ASP A 264 9.08 22.95 2.71
CA ASP A 264 8.14 23.09 3.83
C ASP A 264 6.70 23.17 3.35
N ASN A 265 6.39 24.10 2.45
CA ASN A 265 5.03 24.32 1.93
C ASN A 265 4.56 23.12 1.09
N ALA A 266 5.42 22.57 0.24
CA ALA A 266 5.11 21.40 -0.57
C ALA A 266 4.78 20.18 0.31
N THR A 267 5.54 19.97 1.39
CA THR A 267 5.29 18.88 2.34
C THR A 267 3.99 19.10 3.12
N ASN A 268 3.67 20.34 3.51
CA ASN A 268 2.41 20.67 4.16
C ASN A 268 1.20 20.33 3.27
N LEU A 269 1.23 20.69 2.00
CA LEU A 269 0.18 20.31 1.04
C LEU A 269 0.08 18.80 0.88
N TYR A 270 1.22 18.11 0.84
CA TYR A 270 1.25 16.65 0.75
C TYR A 270 0.61 15.99 1.97
N ILE A 271 0.79 16.53 3.17
CA ILE A 271 0.16 16.10 4.41
C ILE A 271 -1.36 16.33 4.36
N ILE A 272 -1.83 17.47 3.84
CA ILE A 272 -3.26 17.76 3.70
C ILE A 272 -3.97 16.73 2.82
N ILE A 273 -3.34 16.30 1.71
CA ILE A 273 -3.84 15.20 0.88
C ILE A 273 -3.98 13.91 1.70
N GLY A 274 -2.97 13.60 2.54
CA GLY A 274 -3.02 12.46 3.45
C GLY A 274 -4.19 12.53 4.44
N ILE A 275 -4.43 13.71 5.04
CA ILE A 275 -5.57 13.92 5.96
C ILE A 275 -6.90 13.61 5.25
N ALA A 276 -7.11 14.11 4.05
CA ALA A 276 -8.29 13.78 3.26
C ALA A 276 -8.41 12.26 3.02
N GLY A 277 -7.28 11.60 2.74
CA GLY A 277 -7.21 10.15 2.51
C GLY A 277 -7.68 9.30 3.69
N ILE A 278 -7.38 9.69 4.94
CA ILE A 278 -7.82 8.96 6.14
C ILE A 278 -9.35 8.79 6.18
N PHE A 279 -10.08 9.82 5.79
CA PHE A 279 -11.54 9.80 5.81
C PHE A 279 -12.13 9.19 4.53
N THR A 280 -11.55 9.47 3.38
CA THR A 280 -12.08 9.01 2.09
C THR A 280 -11.91 7.51 1.90
N MET A 281 -10.82 6.89 2.36
CA MET A 281 -10.59 5.44 2.18
C MET A 281 -11.67 4.57 2.85
N PRO A 282 -11.97 4.71 4.17
CA PRO A 282 -13.05 3.96 4.79
C PRO A 282 -14.43 4.33 4.24
N LEU A 283 -14.66 5.62 3.93
CA LEU A 283 -15.92 6.10 3.38
C LEU A 283 -16.25 5.43 2.05
N LEU A 284 -15.31 5.39 1.12
CA LEU A 284 -15.48 4.72 -0.17
C LEU A 284 -15.71 3.20 -0.01
N GLY A 285 -15.06 2.57 0.97
CA GLY A 285 -15.33 1.19 1.33
C GLY A 285 -16.77 0.99 1.79
N ILE A 286 -17.28 1.85 2.67
CA ILE A 286 -18.68 1.81 3.15
C ILE A 286 -19.66 2.04 1.99
N VAL A 287 -19.39 3.00 1.11
CA VAL A 287 -20.21 3.28 -0.07
C VAL A 287 -20.25 2.05 -0.98
N SER A 288 -19.11 1.44 -1.25
CA SER A 288 -19.00 0.23 -2.06
C SER A 288 -19.81 -0.94 -1.47
N ASP A 289 -19.74 -1.14 -0.15
CA ASP A 289 -20.51 -2.22 0.51
C ASP A 289 -22.01 -1.93 0.54
N LYS A 290 -22.44 -0.67 0.69
CA LYS A 290 -23.85 -0.27 0.56
C LYS A 290 -24.37 -0.49 -0.86
N LEU A 291 -23.56 -0.23 -1.89
CA LEU A 291 -23.90 -0.52 -3.28
C LEU A 291 -24.12 -2.02 -3.52
N VAL A 292 -23.30 -2.88 -2.92
CA VAL A 292 -23.51 -4.34 -3.01
C VAL A 292 -24.90 -4.74 -2.49
N VAL A 293 -25.29 -4.18 -1.35
CA VAL A 293 -26.62 -4.44 -0.77
C VAL A 293 -27.74 -3.89 -1.67
N ALA A 294 -27.61 -2.66 -2.14
CA ALA A 294 -28.63 -1.99 -2.96
C ALA A 294 -28.81 -2.67 -4.33
N MET A 295 -27.71 -3.03 -4.99
CA MET A 295 -27.75 -3.64 -6.32
C MET A 295 -27.99 -5.16 -6.29
N LYS A 296 -27.95 -5.79 -5.11
CA LYS A 296 -28.06 -7.25 -4.92
C LYS A 296 -27.11 -8.05 -5.85
N ASN A 297 -26.02 -7.41 -6.29
CA ASN A 297 -25.05 -7.99 -7.21
C ASN A 297 -23.67 -7.39 -6.91
N GLU A 298 -22.81 -8.19 -6.29
CA GLU A 298 -21.48 -7.74 -5.89
C GLU A 298 -20.63 -7.31 -7.08
N ILE A 299 -20.64 -8.09 -8.17
CA ILE A 299 -19.84 -7.81 -9.36
C ILE A 299 -20.22 -6.46 -9.98
N LYS A 300 -21.53 -6.20 -10.15
CA LYS A 300 -22.00 -4.91 -10.69
C LYS A 300 -21.62 -3.76 -9.77
N ALA A 301 -21.84 -3.89 -8.47
CA ALA A 301 -21.51 -2.85 -7.49
C ALA A 301 -20.00 -2.50 -7.51
N ARG A 302 -19.13 -3.52 -7.48
CA ARG A 302 -17.67 -3.31 -7.53
C ARG A 302 -17.21 -2.70 -8.85
N LYS A 303 -17.78 -3.14 -10.00
CA LYS A 303 -17.50 -2.52 -11.30
C LYS A 303 -17.93 -1.06 -11.36
N THR A 304 -19.08 -0.69 -10.80
CA THR A 304 -19.51 0.70 -10.72
C THR A 304 -18.50 1.57 -10.00
N MET A 305 -18.00 1.13 -8.86
CA MET A 305 -16.96 1.84 -8.11
C MET A 305 -15.65 1.94 -8.87
N LEU A 306 -15.26 0.86 -9.59
CA LEU A 306 -14.05 0.82 -10.40
C LEU A 306 -14.10 1.80 -11.59
N ILE A 307 -15.28 2.10 -12.13
CA ILE A 307 -15.47 3.09 -13.20
C ILE A 307 -15.53 4.51 -12.61
N PHE A 308 -16.27 4.69 -11.52
CA PHE A 308 -16.49 6.00 -10.90
C PHE A 308 -15.20 6.63 -10.39
N GLY A 309 -14.34 5.87 -9.70
CA GLY A 309 -13.09 6.38 -9.15
C GLY A 309 -12.17 7.02 -10.21
N PRO A 310 -11.76 6.28 -11.25
CA PRO A 310 -10.95 6.84 -12.33
C PRO A 310 -11.62 7.98 -13.09
N ALA A 311 -12.95 7.97 -13.26
CA ALA A 311 -13.67 9.06 -13.92
C ALA A 311 -13.55 10.37 -13.12
N VAL A 312 -13.73 10.31 -11.80
CA VAL A 312 -13.51 11.48 -10.92
C VAL A 312 -12.05 11.94 -10.98
N GLY A 313 -11.09 11.00 -10.98
CA GLY A 313 -9.67 11.31 -11.13
C GLY A 313 -9.35 12.00 -12.46
N ALA A 314 -9.93 11.54 -13.57
CA ALA A 314 -9.75 12.16 -14.87
C ALA A 314 -10.28 13.60 -14.91
N VAL A 315 -11.48 13.84 -14.34
CA VAL A 315 -12.05 15.20 -14.22
C VAL A 315 -11.15 16.08 -13.38
N ALA A 316 -10.63 15.58 -12.25
CA ALA A 316 -9.70 16.34 -11.40
C ALA A 316 -8.41 16.70 -12.16
N CYS A 317 -7.85 15.78 -12.94
CA CYS A 317 -6.66 16.06 -13.77
C CYS A 317 -6.95 17.14 -14.84
N LEU A 318 -8.09 17.09 -15.49
CA LEU A 318 -8.50 18.12 -16.45
C LEU A 318 -8.64 19.49 -15.79
N LEU A 319 -9.24 19.54 -14.61
CA LEU A 319 -9.34 20.81 -13.84
C LEU A 319 -7.95 21.34 -13.46
N LEU A 320 -7.02 20.47 -13.02
CA LEU A 320 -5.64 20.87 -12.70
C LEU A 320 -4.91 21.46 -13.92
N MET A 321 -5.18 20.97 -15.13
CA MET A 321 -4.59 21.53 -16.36
C MET A 321 -5.06 22.96 -16.66
N THR A 322 -6.22 23.36 -16.14
CA THR A 322 -6.75 24.74 -16.30
C THR A 322 -6.25 25.70 -15.22
N MET A 323 -5.63 25.17 -14.15
CA MET A 323 -5.05 25.98 -13.06
C MET A 323 -3.62 26.35 -13.43
N GLY A 324 -3.38 27.62 -13.69
CA GLY A 324 -2.04 28.14 -13.96
C GLY A 324 -1.20 28.34 -12.68
N PRO A 325 0.12 28.65 -12.82
CA PRO A 325 1.02 28.87 -11.68
C PRO A 325 0.61 30.02 -10.74
N GLN A 326 -0.33 30.86 -11.16
CA GLN A 326 -0.82 32.00 -10.39
C GLN A 326 -2.06 31.68 -9.51
N SER A 327 -2.54 30.46 -9.53
CA SER A 327 -3.71 30.02 -8.76
C SER A 327 -3.35 29.23 -7.49
N THR A 328 -2.07 29.22 -7.13
CA THR A 328 -1.53 28.65 -5.89
C THR A 328 -1.00 29.81 -4.95
#